data_15263ae859391365b581815c3f510e65
#
_entry.id   15263ae859391365b581815c3f510e65
#
_cell.length_a   1.000
_cell.length_b   1.000
_cell.length_c   1.000
_cell.angle_alpha   90.00
_cell.angle_beta   90.00
_cell.angle_gamma   90.00
#
_symmetry.space_group_name_H-M   'P 1'
#
loop_
_entity.id
_entity.type
_entity.pdbx_description
1 polymer ?
#
loop_
_entity_poly.entity_id
_entity_poly.type
_entity_poly.pdbx_seq_one_letter_code
_entity_poly.pdbx_strand_id
1 'polypeptide(L)'
;MAVVRAVRPYKCAVAAPSFSGYERAVSAYGAETEYYKLDEKNGFGYADACSQLKDMDIQMCFICNPNNPTGNLIPEDILVNILDICRDRNIVVVADECFLRFNPQYEIISCKRFLDDYDNLVIINAFTKFYAMAGIRLGYMMSANTGLINRVSLQLPEWNVSSVAQRAGIAAFADKDYEKHTHELIQRERQFLINELSDMKCIVYPSQADYLTFRLPQSKAGCMIQEELLKHGILIRSCGSYHNMPADCYRIAVKQHADNEVLINNMRQILEV
;
A
#
# COMPACT_ATOMS: atom_id res chain seq x y z
N MET A 1 -14.30 3.62 1.54
CA MET A 1 -15.55 4.24 2.07
C MET A 1 -16.80 3.43 1.74
N ALA A 2 -17.14 3.11 0.47
CA ALA A 2 -18.36 2.38 0.13
C ALA A 2 -18.47 1.01 0.82
N VAL A 3 -17.36 0.25 0.89
CA VAL A 3 -17.33 -1.05 1.59
C VAL A 3 -17.64 -0.89 3.09
N VAL A 4 -17.02 0.09 3.77
CA VAL A 4 -17.30 0.36 5.19
C VAL A 4 -18.78 0.68 5.42
N ARG A 5 -19.37 1.53 4.57
CA ARG A 5 -20.82 1.85 4.64
C ARG A 5 -21.72 0.65 4.39
N ALA A 6 -21.32 -0.27 3.50
CA ALA A 6 -22.08 -1.46 3.19
C ALA A 6 -22.02 -2.53 4.28
N VAL A 7 -20.86 -2.68 4.92
CA VAL A 7 -20.63 -3.66 6.01
C VAL A 7 -21.16 -3.15 7.34
N ARG A 8 -21.04 -1.81 7.60
CA ARG A 8 -21.46 -1.14 8.85
C ARG A 8 -20.78 -1.73 10.09
N PRO A 9 -19.44 -1.84 10.10
CA PRO A 9 -18.74 -2.35 11.28
C PRO A 9 -18.82 -1.36 12.43
N TYR A 10 -18.76 -1.82 13.66
CA TYR A 10 -18.52 -0.95 14.81
C TYR A 10 -17.02 -0.76 15.05
N LYS A 11 -16.20 -1.76 14.70
CA LYS A 11 -14.74 -1.71 14.84
C LYS A 11 -14.03 -2.40 13.68
N CYS A 12 -12.91 -1.82 13.24
CA CYS A 12 -12.09 -2.34 12.15
C CYS A 12 -10.64 -2.49 12.59
N ALA A 13 -9.95 -3.56 12.15
CA ALA A 13 -8.51 -3.68 12.29
C ALA A 13 -7.78 -3.04 11.11
N VAL A 14 -6.69 -2.34 11.40
CA VAL A 14 -5.79 -1.73 10.42
C VAL A 14 -4.35 -2.00 10.84
N ALA A 15 -3.47 -2.34 9.90
CA ALA A 15 -2.04 -2.48 10.19
C ALA A 15 -1.42 -1.14 10.64
N ALA A 16 -0.49 -1.20 11.54
CA ALA A 16 0.34 -0.06 11.92
C ALA A 16 1.83 -0.40 11.75
N PRO A 17 2.52 0.22 10.77
CA PRO A 17 2.04 1.29 9.89
C PRO A 17 1.21 0.79 8.71
N SER A 18 0.24 1.61 8.26
CA SER A 18 -0.45 1.41 6.99
C SER A 18 -1.06 2.72 6.47
N PHE A 19 -1.74 2.65 5.32
CA PHE A 19 -2.30 3.81 4.66
C PHE A 19 -3.42 4.46 5.48
N SER A 20 -3.26 5.73 5.84
CA SER A 20 -4.20 6.51 6.67
C SER A 20 -5.62 6.65 6.08
N GLY A 21 -5.79 6.34 4.80
CA GLY A 21 -7.10 6.35 4.15
C GLY A 21 -8.07 5.31 4.70
N TYR A 22 -7.59 4.22 5.30
CA TYR A 22 -8.44 3.21 5.93
C TYR A 22 -9.06 3.77 7.21
N GLU A 23 -8.23 4.28 8.12
CA GLU A 23 -8.67 4.94 9.35
C GLU A 23 -9.65 6.09 9.05
N ARG A 24 -9.34 6.93 8.04
CA ARG A 24 -10.24 8.00 7.61
C ARG A 24 -11.58 7.47 7.12
N ALA A 25 -11.59 6.34 6.41
CA ALA A 25 -12.83 5.74 5.94
C ALA A 25 -13.67 5.16 7.08
N VAL A 26 -13.01 4.55 8.07
CA VAL A 26 -13.60 3.99 9.28
C VAL A 26 -14.19 5.11 10.16
N SER A 27 -13.38 6.14 10.47
CA SER A 27 -13.80 7.29 11.29
C SER A 27 -14.91 8.11 10.65
N ALA A 28 -14.87 8.29 9.31
CA ALA A 28 -15.94 9.00 8.59
C ALA A 28 -17.28 8.26 8.62
N TYR A 29 -17.30 6.98 8.95
CA TYR A 29 -18.50 6.19 9.19
C TYR A 29 -18.93 6.23 10.67
N GLY A 30 -18.04 6.61 11.58
CA GLY A 30 -18.26 6.61 13.02
C GLY A 30 -17.87 5.29 13.71
N ALA A 31 -17.12 4.41 13.01
CA ALA A 31 -16.60 3.19 13.59
C ALA A 31 -15.23 3.42 14.26
N GLU A 32 -14.83 2.49 15.13
CA GLU A 32 -13.54 2.51 15.81
C GLU A 32 -12.46 1.83 14.95
N THR A 33 -11.23 2.33 15.07
CA THR A 33 -10.05 1.68 14.48
C THR A 33 -9.21 1.05 15.58
N GLU A 34 -8.90 -0.23 15.45
CA GLU A 34 -7.94 -0.95 16.28
C GLU A 34 -6.73 -1.34 15.43
N TYR A 35 -5.52 -1.17 15.98
CA TYR A 35 -4.30 -1.39 15.21
C TYR A 35 -3.60 -2.69 15.60
N TYR A 36 -3.31 -3.54 14.60
CA TYR A 36 -2.31 -4.60 14.74
C TYR A 36 -0.95 -4.09 14.27
N LYS A 37 0.08 -4.31 15.09
CA LYS A 37 1.40 -3.71 14.87
C LYS A 37 2.28 -4.59 13.99
N LEU A 38 2.92 -3.95 13.01
CA LEU A 38 4.00 -4.54 12.22
C LEU A 38 5.33 -4.13 12.86
N ASP A 39 6.18 -5.11 13.22
CA ASP A 39 7.43 -4.84 13.95
C ASP A 39 8.52 -4.34 12.98
N GLU A 40 9.15 -3.21 13.32
CA GLU A 40 10.28 -2.65 12.59
C GLU A 40 11.46 -3.64 12.52
N LYS A 41 11.72 -4.42 13.58
CA LYS A 41 12.80 -5.41 13.64
C LYS A 41 12.68 -6.47 12.55
N ASN A 42 11.44 -6.75 12.11
CA ASN A 42 11.13 -7.66 11.01
C ASN A 42 10.87 -6.91 9.71
N GLY A 43 11.40 -5.67 9.57
CA GLY A 43 11.20 -4.82 8.40
C GLY A 43 9.73 -4.45 8.17
N PHE A 44 8.92 -4.35 9.23
CA PHE A 44 7.46 -4.17 9.18
C PHE A 44 6.72 -5.30 8.45
N GLY A 45 7.20 -6.54 8.59
CA GLY A 45 6.54 -7.74 8.09
C GLY A 45 5.31 -8.12 8.91
N TYR A 46 4.51 -9.05 8.39
CA TYR A 46 3.22 -9.48 8.97
C TYR A 46 3.31 -10.69 9.90
N ALA A 47 4.52 -11.08 10.36
CA ALA A 47 4.73 -12.31 11.14
C ALA A 47 3.79 -12.46 12.34
N ASP A 48 3.56 -11.37 13.08
CA ASP A 48 2.74 -11.37 14.30
C ASP A 48 1.27 -10.96 14.07
N ALA A 49 0.87 -10.70 12.81
CA ALA A 49 -0.47 -10.21 12.51
C ALA A 49 -1.57 -11.21 12.92
N CYS A 50 -1.35 -12.49 12.66
CA CYS A 50 -2.32 -13.56 12.97
C CYS A 50 -2.57 -13.68 14.48
N SER A 51 -1.54 -13.61 15.31
CA SER A 51 -1.69 -13.69 16.77
C SER A 51 -2.50 -12.50 17.32
N GLN A 52 -2.19 -11.30 16.85
CA GLN A 52 -2.91 -10.09 17.26
C GLN A 52 -4.38 -10.11 16.80
N LEU A 53 -4.64 -10.47 15.55
CA LEU A 53 -6.00 -10.49 14.99
C LEU A 53 -6.94 -11.49 15.68
N LYS A 54 -6.41 -12.60 16.23
CA LYS A 54 -7.22 -13.58 16.97
C LYS A 54 -7.89 -12.99 18.20
N ASP A 55 -7.26 -12.03 18.86
CA ASP A 55 -7.73 -11.45 20.13
C ASP A 55 -8.56 -10.16 19.92
N MET A 56 -8.61 -9.60 18.71
CA MET A 56 -9.35 -8.37 18.41
C MET A 56 -10.84 -8.62 18.19
N ASP A 57 -11.70 -7.83 18.82
CA ASP A 57 -13.15 -7.84 18.58
C ASP A 57 -13.53 -6.86 17.47
N ILE A 58 -13.51 -7.36 16.22
CA ILE A 58 -13.64 -6.57 15.00
C ILE A 58 -14.62 -7.22 14.01
N GLN A 59 -15.18 -6.44 13.09
CA GLN A 59 -16.03 -6.94 11.99
C GLN A 59 -15.41 -6.75 10.62
N MET A 60 -14.33 -5.98 10.53
CA MET A 60 -13.62 -5.72 9.28
C MET A 60 -12.12 -5.63 9.53
N CYS A 61 -11.33 -6.20 8.65
CA CYS A 61 -9.88 -6.14 8.66
C CYS A 61 -9.38 -5.56 7.34
N PHE A 62 -8.54 -4.54 7.40
CA PHE A 62 -7.82 -4.01 6.24
C PHE A 62 -6.43 -4.61 6.17
N ILE A 63 -6.08 -5.16 5.02
CA ILE A 63 -4.72 -5.54 4.65
C ILE A 63 -4.31 -4.77 3.40
N CYS A 64 -3.06 -4.33 3.34
CA CYS A 64 -2.50 -3.59 2.20
C CYS A 64 -1.35 -4.41 1.62
N ASN A 65 -1.46 -4.83 0.37
CA ASN A 65 -0.52 -5.76 -0.23
C ASN A 65 -0.14 -5.34 -1.67
N PRO A 66 1.04 -4.75 -1.88
CA PRO A 66 2.08 -4.35 -0.91
C PRO A 66 1.63 -3.26 0.06
N ASN A 67 2.16 -3.29 1.29
CA ASN A 67 1.80 -2.33 2.32
C ASN A 67 2.34 -0.92 2.04
N ASN A 68 1.55 0.09 2.29
CA ASN A 68 1.95 1.49 2.23
C ASN A 68 2.01 2.05 3.67
N PRO A 69 3.19 2.49 4.19
CA PRO A 69 4.32 3.02 3.41
C PRO A 69 5.46 2.02 3.17
N THR A 70 5.48 0.84 3.74
CA THR A 70 6.65 -0.03 3.82
C THR A 70 7.00 -0.74 2.51
N GLY A 71 6.03 -1.03 1.65
CA GLY A 71 6.23 -1.75 0.38
C GLY A 71 6.27 -3.27 0.52
N ASN A 72 6.17 -3.82 1.72
CA ASN A 72 6.20 -5.27 1.98
C ASN A 72 4.99 -5.99 1.40
N LEU A 73 5.24 -7.19 0.89
CA LEU A 73 4.19 -8.17 0.62
C LEU A 73 3.87 -8.97 1.89
N ILE A 74 2.64 -9.45 1.97
CA ILE A 74 2.22 -10.43 2.96
C ILE A 74 2.63 -11.82 2.42
N PRO A 75 3.43 -12.62 3.15
CA PRO A 75 3.72 -13.99 2.78
C PRO A 75 2.42 -14.79 2.64
N GLU A 76 2.39 -15.74 1.69
CA GLU A 76 1.16 -16.46 1.35
C GLU A 76 0.57 -17.24 2.52
N ASP A 77 1.42 -17.92 3.28
CA ASP A 77 1.03 -18.69 4.47
C ASP A 77 0.39 -17.78 5.54
N ILE A 78 0.94 -16.58 5.75
CA ILE A 78 0.38 -15.60 6.67
C ILE A 78 -0.94 -15.03 6.11
N LEU A 79 -0.99 -14.74 4.81
CA LEU A 79 -2.21 -14.25 4.15
C LEU A 79 -3.36 -15.25 4.30
N VAL A 80 -3.12 -16.53 4.01
CA VAL A 80 -4.13 -17.60 4.16
C VAL A 80 -4.59 -17.70 5.62
N ASN A 81 -3.65 -17.67 6.58
CA ASN A 81 -4.01 -17.70 8.00
C ASN A 81 -4.86 -16.48 8.43
N ILE A 82 -4.58 -15.29 7.91
CA ILE A 82 -5.42 -14.10 8.16
C ILE A 82 -6.83 -14.31 7.59
N LEU A 83 -6.93 -14.83 6.36
CA LEU A 83 -8.21 -15.10 5.71
C LEU A 83 -9.02 -16.15 6.48
N ASP A 84 -8.40 -17.24 6.95
CA ASP A 84 -9.04 -18.28 7.75
C ASP A 84 -9.56 -17.74 9.09
N ILE A 85 -8.71 -17.02 9.85
CA ILE A 85 -9.12 -16.39 11.11
C ILE A 85 -10.32 -15.47 10.89
N CYS A 86 -10.29 -14.68 9.83
CA CYS A 86 -11.37 -13.74 9.54
C CYS A 86 -12.64 -14.45 9.07
N ARG A 87 -12.53 -15.51 8.25
CA ARG A 87 -13.68 -16.32 7.81
C ARG A 87 -14.38 -16.97 9.00
N ASP A 88 -13.62 -17.65 9.86
CA ASP A 88 -14.17 -18.39 11.00
C ASP A 88 -14.87 -17.50 12.01
N ARG A 89 -14.56 -16.20 12.01
CA ARG A 89 -15.15 -15.17 12.88
C ARG A 89 -16.10 -14.21 12.16
N ASN A 90 -16.46 -14.48 10.90
CA ASN A 90 -17.33 -13.65 10.07
C ASN A 90 -16.82 -12.18 9.93
N ILE A 91 -15.51 -11.99 9.88
CA ILE A 91 -14.86 -10.70 9.67
C ILE A 91 -14.65 -10.48 8.17
N VAL A 92 -15.09 -9.33 7.64
CA VAL A 92 -14.83 -8.96 6.24
C VAL A 92 -13.39 -8.51 6.08
N VAL A 93 -12.64 -9.14 5.17
CA VAL A 93 -11.28 -8.74 4.82
C VAL A 93 -11.31 -7.83 3.59
N VAL A 94 -10.71 -6.65 3.70
CA VAL A 94 -10.50 -5.72 2.58
C VAL A 94 -9.01 -5.73 2.22
N ALA A 95 -8.67 -6.39 1.12
CA ALA A 95 -7.32 -6.43 0.57
C ALA A 95 -7.13 -5.30 -0.45
N ASP A 96 -6.29 -4.32 -0.09
CA ASP A 96 -5.91 -3.24 -0.98
C ASP A 96 -4.67 -3.65 -1.80
N GLU A 97 -4.88 -3.88 -3.08
CA GLU A 97 -3.85 -4.27 -4.05
C GLU A 97 -3.49 -3.16 -5.03
N CYS A 98 -3.76 -1.89 -4.68
CA CYS A 98 -3.52 -0.76 -5.59
C CYS A 98 -2.07 -0.63 -6.08
N PHE A 99 -1.10 -1.16 -5.34
CA PHE A 99 0.31 -1.16 -5.71
C PHE A 99 0.83 -2.53 -6.20
N LEU A 100 0.02 -3.58 -6.13
CA LEU A 100 0.48 -4.93 -6.42
C LEU A 100 0.96 -5.09 -7.87
N ARG A 101 0.32 -4.41 -8.83
CA ARG A 101 0.66 -4.51 -10.25
C ARG A 101 2.09 -4.04 -10.58
N PHE A 102 2.78 -3.32 -9.71
CA PHE A 102 4.20 -3.01 -9.87
C PHE A 102 5.13 -4.23 -9.70
N ASN A 103 4.62 -5.33 -9.13
CA ASN A 103 5.34 -6.60 -9.09
C ASN A 103 4.99 -7.42 -10.36
N PRO A 104 5.98 -7.89 -11.14
CA PRO A 104 5.72 -8.70 -12.35
C PRO A 104 4.94 -9.99 -12.08
N GLN A 105 4.99 -10.50 -10.85
CA GLN A 105 4.27 -11.71 -10.43
C GLN A 105 2.89 -11.42 -9.84
N TYR A 106 2.33 -10.22 -10.07
CA TYR A 106 1.10 -9.76 -9.44
C TYR A 106 -0.10 -10.71 -9.61
N GLU A 107 -0.22 -11.41 -10.74
CA GLU A 107 -1.31 -12.36 -10.96
C GLU A 107 -1.22 -13.58 -10.03
N ILE A 108 -0.01 -14.00 -9.67
CA ILE A 108 0.23 -15.15 -8.76
C ILE A 108 0.05 -14.71 -7.30
N ILE A 109 0.45 -13.47 -6.97
CA ILE A 109 0.45 -12.95 -5.59
C ILE A 109 -0.93 -12.45 -5.19
N SER A 110 -1.76 -12.00 -6.14
CA SER A 110 -3.07 -11.41 -5.88
C SER A 110 -3.98 -12.33 -5.06
N CYS A 111 -4.71 -11.75 -4.12
CA CYS A 111 -5.79 -12.41 -3.38
C CYS A 111 -6.92 -12.91 -4.29
N LYS A 112 -6.95 -12.53 -5.57
CA LYS A 112 -7.96 -12.96 -6.56
C LYS A 112 -8.14 -14.47 -6.61
N ARG A 113 -7.07 -15.25 -6.44
CA ARG A 113 -7.10 -16.72 -6.45
C ARG A 113 -7.85 -17.33 -5.26
N PHE A 114 -8.12 -16.56 -4.22
CA PHE A 114 -8.84 -17.00 -3.03
C PHE A 114 -10.31 -16.58 -3.01
N LEU A 115 -10.81 -15.88 -4.04
CA LEU A 115 -12.17 -15.34 -4.05
C LEU A 115 -13.24 -16.45 -3.96
N ASP A 116 -13.01 -17.61 -4.57
CA ASP A 116 -13.97 -18.71 -4.57
C ASP A 116 -14.03 -19.43 -3.21
N ASP A 117 -12.96 -19.33 -2.40
CA ASP A 117 -12.85 -20.00 -1.10
C ASP A 117 -13.25 -19.10 0.08
N TYR A 118 -13.26 -17.76 -0.14
CA TYR A 118 -13.49 -16.76 0.91
C TYR A 118 -14.54 -15.72 0.49
N ASP A 119 -15.79 -15.96 0.81
CA ASP A 119 -16.91 -15.05 0.53
C ASP A 119 -16.88 -13.76 1.36
N ASN A 120 -16.06 -13.72 2.43
CA ASN A 120 -15.77 -12.56 3.25
C ASN A 120 -14.61 -11.69 2.70
N LEU A 121 -13.99 -12.07 1.57
CA LEU A 121 -12.90 -11.35 0.95
C LEU A 121 -13.40 -10.30 -0.05
N VAL A 122 -12.86 -9.09 0.08
CA VAL A 122 -13.01 -7.97 -0.84
C VAL A 122 -11.64 -7.51 -1.28
N ILE A 123 -11.39 -7.48 -2.58
CA ILE A 123 -10.17 -6.91 -3.16
C ILE A 123 -10.50 -5.54 -3.73
N ILE A 124 -9.71 -4.53 -3.40
CA ILE A 124 -9.78 -3.20 -4.03
C ILE A 124 -8.51 -2.92 -4.82
N ASN A 125 -8.68 -2.34 -5.99
CA ASN A 125 -7.57 -1.99 -6.87
C ASN A 125 -7.88 -0.69 -7.64
N ALA A 126 -6.85 -0.06 -8.21
CA ALA A 126 -7.01 1.21 -8.90
C ALA A 126 -6.03 1.38 -10.07
N PHE A 127 -6.49 2.09 -11.09
CA PHE A 127 -5.66 2.50 -12.22
C PHE A 127 -4.77 3.71 -11.91
N THR A 128 -5.00 4.35 -10.75
CA THR A 128 -4.38 5.62 -10.37
C THR A 128 -2.87 5.54 -10.17
N LYS A 129 -2.33 4.36 -9.85
CA LYS A 129 -0.92 4.16 -9.52
C LYS A 129 -0.17 3.63 -10.73
N PHE A 130 -0.33 2.35 -11.04
CA PHE A 130 0.42 1.68 -12.10
C PHE A 130 0.30 2.38 -13.46
N TYR A 131 -0.88 2.84 -13.83
CA TYR A 131 -1.11 3.53 -15.11
C TYR A 131 -0.96 5.06 -15.04
N ALA A 132 -0.42 5.60 -13.96
CA ALA A 132 -0.19 7.04 -13.77
C ALA A 132 -1.44 7.92 -13.99
N MET A 133 -2.66 7.37 -13.80
CA MET A 133 -3.94 8.03 -14.07
C MET A 133 -4.61 8.57 -12.82
N ALA A 134 -3.87 9.25 -11.94
CA ALA A 134 -4.39 9.72 -10.66
C ALA A 134 -5.62 10.64 -10.79
N GLY A 135 -5.66 11.50 -11.81
CA GLY A 135 -6.75 12.45 -12.07
C GLY A 135 -8.03 11.81 -12.64
N ILE A 136 -7.93 10.63 -13.26
CA ILE A 136 -9.07 9.92 -13.89
C ILE A 136 -10.01 9.30 -12.86
N ARG A 137 -9.54 9.02 -11.64
CA ARG A 137 -10.32 8.48 -10.52
C ARG A 137 -10.98 7.12 -10.81
N LEU A 138 -10.26 6.21 -11.48
CA LEU A 138 -10.72 4.88 -11.85
C LEU A 138 -10.16 3.83 -10.88
N GLY A 139 -11.03 2.97 -10.38
CA GLY A 139 -10.71 1.81 -9.56
C GLY A 139 -11.83 0.79 -9.62
N TYR A 140 -11.62 -0.37 -9.03
CA TYR A 140 -12.60 -1.45 -9.00
C TYR A 140 -12.50 -2.26 -7.72
N MET A 141 -13.54 -3.04 -7.46
CA MET A 141 -13.65 -3.99 -6.37
C MET A 141 -14.01 -5.37 -6.95
N MET A 142 -13.47 -6.42 -6.33
CA MET A 142 -13.83 -7.81 -6.60
C MET A 142 -14.22 -8.52 -5.30
N SER A 143 -15.21 -9.38 -5.36
CA SER A 143 -15.61 -10.30 -4.29
C SER A 143 -16.46 -11.42 -4.89
N ALA A 144 -16.43 -12.62 -4.35
CA ALA A 144 -17.37 -13.68 -4.70
C ALA A 144 -18.75 -13.45 -4.06
N ASN A 145 -18.83 -12.64 -3.01
CA ASN A 145 -20.07 -12.32 -2.31
C ASN A 145 -20.92 -11.32 -3.07
N THR A 146 -21.83 -11.81 -3.91
CA THR A 146 -22.74 -10.97 -4.72
C THR A 146 -23.64 -10.09 -3.86
N GLY A 147 -24.06 -10.57 -2.68
CA GLY A 147 -24.85 -9.80 -1.73
C GLY A 147 -24.07 -8.60 -1.20
N LEU A 148 -22.79 -8.76 -0.91
CA LEU A 148 -21.90 -7.67 -0.50
C LEU A 148 -21.68 -6.68 -1.65
N ILE A 149 -21.41 -7.17 -2.89
CA ILE A 149 -21.28 -6.33 -4.07
C ILE A 149 -22.52 -5.44 -4.25
N ASN A 150 -23.71 -6.01 -4.16
CA ASN A 150 -24.95 -5.26 -4.28
C ASN A 150 -25.10 -4.19 -3.19
N ARG A 151 -24.79 -4.52 -1.93
CA ARG A 151 -24.80 -3.52 -0.84
C ARG A 151 -23.80 -2.39 -1.07
N VAL A 152 -22.61 -2.69 -1.59
CA VAL A 152 -21.58 -1.68 -1.91
C VAL A 152 -22.03 -0.81 -3.08
N SER A 153 -22.63 -1.38 -4.12
CA SER A 153 -23.17 -0.62 -5.25
C SER A 153 -24.18 0.45 -4.82
N LEU A 154 -25.04 0.12 -3.86
CA LEU A 154 -26.00 1.07 -3.29
C LEU A 154 -25.38 2.23 -2.50
N GLN A 155 -24.08 2.15 -2.18
CA GLN A 155 -23.32 3.23 -1.52
C GLN A 155 -22.58 4.14 -2.51
N LEU A 156 -22.65 3.82 -3.80
CA LEU A 156 -22.01 4.61 -4.85
C LEU A 156 -23.04 5.52 -5.51
N PRO A 157 -22.64 6.72 -5.94
CA PRO A 157 -23.53 7.55 -6.73
C PRO A 157 -23.80 6.91 -8.10
N GLU A 158 -24.95 7.21 -8.67
CA GLU A 158 -25.23 6.86 -10.05
C GLU A 158 -24.15 7.46 -10.99
N TRP A 159 -23.80 6.73 -12.03
CA TRP A 159 -22.81 7.18 -13.03
C TRP A 159 -21.43 7.50 -12.42
N ASN A 160 -21.04 6.78 -11.36
CA ASN A 160 -19.81 7.01 -10.59
C ASN A 160 -18.51 6.87 -11.39
N VAL A 161 -18.55 6.28 -12.59
CA VAL A 161 -17.41 6.16 -13.51
C VAL A 161 -17.72 6.92 -14.80
N SER A 162 -16.97 7.99 -15.06
CA SER A 162 -17.17 8.80 -16.27
C SER A 162 -16.81 7.99 -17.55
N SER A 163 -17.41 8.36 -18.68
CA SER A 163 -17.09 7.75 -19.97
C SER A 163 -15.61 7.91 -20.37
N VAL A 164 -14.99 9.02 -19.96
CA VAL A 164 -13.55 9.27 -20.16
C VAL A 164 -12.73 8.26 -19.34
N ALA A 165 -13.10 8.03 -18.08
CA ALA A 165 -12.42 7.06 -17.22
C ALA A 165 -12.54 5.63 -17.77
N GLN A 166 -13.72 5.24 -18.27
CA GLN A 166 -13.93 3.93 -18.89
C GLN A 166 -13.04 3.73 -20.11
N ARG A 167 -13.01 4.71 -21.04
CA ARG A 167 -12.17 4.66 -22.24
C ARG A 167 -10.67 4.62 -21.88
N ALA A 168 -10.24 5.48 -20.97
CA ALA A 168 -8.86 5.50 -20.50
C ALA A 168 -8.44 4.16 -19.87
N GLY A 169 -9.31 3.56 -19.04
CA GLY A 169 -9.06 2.27 -18.41
C GLY A 169 -8.92 1.12 -19.43
N ILE A 170 -9.80 1.06 -20.42
CA ILE A 170 -9.74 0.05 -21.50
C ILE A 170 -8.43 0.20 -22.29
N ALA A 171 -8.06 1.41 -22.69
CA ALA A 171 -6.83 1.67 -23.43
C ALA A 171 -5.59 1.31 -22.62
N ALA A 172 -5.53 1.73 -21.35
CA ALA A 172 -4.41 1.47 -20.46
C ALA A 172 -4.23 -0.04 -20.17
N PHE A 173 -5.32 -0.78 -19.97
CA PHE A 173 -5.27 -2.22 -19.73
C PHE A 173 -4.80 -3.02 -20.94
N ALA A 174 -5.05 -2.53 -22.14
CA ALA A 174 -4.62 -3.14 -23.40
C ALA A 174 -3.14 -2.87 -23.75
N ASP A 175 -2.51 -1.86 -23.13
CA ASP A 175 -1.12 -1.46 -23.41
C ASP A 175 -0.12 -2.36 -22.66
N LYS A 176 0.24 -3.46 -23.31
CA LYS A 176 1.19 -4.43 -22.76
C LYS A 176 2.65 -3.96 -22.81
N ASP A 177 2.97 -3.07 -23.74
CA ASP A 177 4.31 -2.49 -23.83
C ASP A 177 4.56 -1.54 -22.68
N TYR A 178 3.57 -0.72 -22.31
CA TYR A 178 3.64 0.11 -21.10
C TYR A 178 3.85 -0.74 -19.84
N GLU A 179 3.11 -1.84 -19.69
CA GLU A 179 3.23 -2.75 -18.56
C GLU A 179 4.64 -3.32 -18.46
N LYS A 180 5.18 -3.85 -19.56
CA LYS A 180 6.54 -4.41 -19.61
C LYS A 180 7.61 -3.36 -19.27
N HIS A 181 7.57 -2.21 -19.94
CA HIS A 181 8.54 -1.13 -19.70
C HIS A 181 8.48 -0.60 -18.24
N THR A 182 7.26 -0.51 -17.67
CA THR A 182 7.10 -0.10 -16.27
C THR A 182 7.75 -1.10 -15.32
N HIS A 183 7.54 -2.42 -15.52
CA HIS A 183 8.16 -3.43 -14.69
C HIS A 183 9.69 -3.39 -14.76
N GLU A 184 10.25 -3.29 -15.96
CA GLU A 184 11.70 -3.21 -16.20
C GLU A 184 12.31 -1.97 -15.55
N LEU A 185 11.66 -0.81 -15.70
CA LEU A 185 12.07 0.45 -15.10
C LEU A 185 12.06 0.36 -13.57
N ILE A 186 10.93 -0.03 -12.99
CA ILE A 186 10.77 -0.04 -11.53
C ILE A 186 11.73 -1.04 -10.89
N GLN A 187 11.93 -2.20 -11.48
CA GLN A 187 12.87 -3.20 -10.94
C GLN A 187 14.31 -2.67 -10.94
N ARG A 188 14.77 -2.11 -12.07
CA ARG A 188 16.13 -1.57 -12.21
C ARG A 188 16.37 -0.39 -11.27
N GLU A 189 15.46 0.57 -11.29
CA GLU A 189 15.63 1.81 -10.55
C GLU A 189 15.43 1.61 -9.04
N ARG A 190 14.57 0.68 -8.63
CA ARG A 190 14.43 0.30 -7.22
C ARG A 190 15.73 -0.29 -6.69
N GLN A 191 16.38 -1.19 -7.46
CA GLN A 191 17.66 -1.76 -7.06
C GLN A 191 18.76 -0.70 -6.99
N PHE A 192 18.80 0.22 -7.94
CA PHE A 192 19.72 1.37 -7.90
C PHE A 192 19.55 2.15 -6.59
N LEU A 193 18.32 2.58 -6.27
CA LEU A 193 18.04 3.34 -5.05
C LEU A 193 18.36 2.56 -3.77
N ILE A 194 18.12 1.24 -3.74
CA ILE A 194 18.47 0.39 -2.59
C ILE A 194 20.00 0.43 -2.36
N ASN A 195 20.79 0.26 -3.42
CA ASN A 195 22.24 0.25 -3.34
C ASN A 195 22.75 1.61 -2.83
N GLU A 196 22.30 2.70 -3.44
CA GLU A 196 22.71 4.06 -3.10
C GLU A 196 22.38 4.44 -1.65
N LEU A 197 21.14 4.12 -1.19
CA LEU A 197 20.74 4.37 0.19
C LEU A 197 21.54 3.51 1.19
N SER A 198 21.84 2.26 0.82
CA SER A 198 22.63 1.36 1.66
C SER A 198 24.09 1.84 1.79
N ASP A 199 24.66 2.39 0.73
CA ASP A 199 26.01 2.99 0.75
C ASP A 199 26.06 4.20 1.69
N MET A 200 24.98 4.98 1.75
CA MET A 200 24.80 6.07 2.72
C MET A 200 24.47 5.58 4.15
N LYS A 201 24.52 4.26 4.40
CA LYS A 201 24.21 3.62 5.70
C LYS A 201 22.77 3.84 6.19
N CYS A 202 21.85 4.14 5.28
CA CYS A 202 20.43 4.11 5.59
C CYS A 202 19.93 2.66 5.78
N ILE A 203 18.97 2.46 6.66
CA ILE A 203 18.24 1.19 6.77
C ILE A 203 17.13 1.23 5.73
N VAL A 204 17.23 0.40 4.70
CA VAL A 204 16.23 0.31 3.63
C VAL A 204 15.32 -0.87 3.90
N TYR A 205 14.00 -0.62 3.97
CA TYR A 205 13.02 -1.69 4.15
C TYR A 205 12.67 -2.35 2.82
N PRO A 206 12.42 -3.68 2.81
CA PRO A 206 12.03 -4.40 1.60
C PRO A 206 10.79 -3.80 0.95
N SER A 207 10.79 -3.67 -0.39
CA SER A 207 9.64 -3.16 -1.12
C SER A 207 9.41 -3.90 -2.43
N GLN A 208 8.13 -4.11 -2.76
CA GLN A 208 7.65 -4.65 -4.02
C GLN A 208 6.73 -3.66 -4.77
N ALA A 209 6.73 -2.39 -4.31
CA ALA A 209 5.98 -1.28 -4.91
C ALA A 209 6.90 -0.35 -5.73
N ASP A 210 6.32 0.76 -6.22
CA ASP A 210 7.01 1.86 -6.91
C ASP A 210 7.59 2.91 -5.95
N TYR A 211 7.85 2.52 -4.71
CA TYR A 211 8.46 3.35 -3.68
C TYR A 211 9.33 2.52 -2.75
N LEU A 212 10.24 3.21 -2.07
CA LEU A 212 11.07 2.67 -1.00
C LEU A 212 10.83 3.45 0.28
N THR A 213 10.79 2.75 1.41
CA THR A 213 10.88 3.35 2.73
C THR A 213 12.24 3.05 3.31
N PHE A 214 12.83 4.06 3.89
CA PHE A 214 14.14 3.96 4.53
C PHE A 214 14.17 4.78 5.82
N ARG A 215 15.11 4.43 6.68
CA ARG A 215 15.43 5.16 7.90
C ARG A 215 16.83 5.74 7.80
N LEU A 216 17.02 6.98 8.27
CA LEU A 216 18.33 7.59 8.31
C LEU A 216 19.30 6.83 9.22
N PRO A 217 20.62 6.88 8.95
CA PRO A 217 21.61 6.29 9.86
C PRO A 217 21.58 7.00 11.20
N GLN A 218 21.87 6.28 12.29
CA GLN A 218 21.83 6.82 13.65
C GLN A 218 22.70 8.07 13.83
N SER A 219 23.82 8.17 13.10
CA SER A 219 24.71 9.35 13.11
C SER A 219 24.05 10.62 12.53
N LYS A 220 22.98 10.48 11.79
CA LYS A 220 22.21 11.56 11.16
C LYS A 220 20.77 11.61 11.71
N ALA A 221 20.48 10.92 12.83
CA ALA A 221 19.21 11.01 13.52
C ALA A 221 18.95 12.49 13.91
N GLY A 222 17.74 12.98 13.56
CA GLY A 222 17.39 14.40 13.74
C GLY A 222 17.72 15.30 12.56
N CYS A 223 18.37 14.80 11.50
CA CYS A 223 18.53 15.55 10.25
C CYS A 223 17.14 15.79 9.62
N MET A 224 16.83 17.05 9.31
CA MET A 224 15.59 17.47 8.66
C MET A 224 15.67 17.28 7.13
N ILE A 225 16.03 16.06 6.69
CA ILE A 225 16.36 15.78 5.29
C ILE A 225 15.23 16.17 4.33
N GLN A 226 13.96 16.04 4.73
CA GLN A 226 12.82 16.45 3.91
C GLN A 226 12.83 17.95 3.65
N GLU A 227 13.14 18.77 4.65
CA GLU A 227 13.19 20.22 4.54
C GLU A 227 14.40 20.67 3.72
N GLU A 228 15.55 20.03 3.91
CA GLU A 228 16.75 20.32 3.14
C GLU A 228 16.56 19.98 1.65
N LEU A 229 16.03 18.80 1.33
CA LEU A 229 15.71 18.41 -0.04
C LEU A 229 14.68 19.35 -0.69
N LEU A 230 13.72 19.84 0.08
CA LEU A 230 12.71 20.78 -0.43
C LEU A 230 13.35 22.10 -0.91
N LYS A 231 14.45 22.57 -0.30
CA LYS A 231 15.21 23.74 -0.77
C LYS A 231 15.80 23.53 -2.17
N HIS A 232 16.02 22.27 -2.54
CA HIS A 232 16.49 21.87 -3.87
C HIS A 232 15.35 21.47 -4.83
N GLY A 233 14.08 21.75 -4.45
CA GLY A 233 12.90 21.39 -5.25
C GLY A 233 12.53 19.91 -5.23
N ILE A 234 13.09 19.13 -4.29
CA ILE A 234 12.85 17.69 -4.16
C ILE A 234 11.92 17.45 -2.95
N LEU A 235 10.75 16.86 -3.22
CA LEU A 235 9.79 16.51 -2.17
C LEU A 235 9.81 15.01 -1.91
N ILE A 236 10.18 14.61 -0.70
CA ILE A 236 10.04 13.25 -0.19
C ILE A 236 8.95 13.17 0.88
N ARG A 237 8.49 11.98 1.23
CA ARG A 237 7.45 11.79 2.24
C ARG A 237 8.07 11.42 3.58
N SER A 238 7.92 12.27 4.61
CA SER A 238 8.16 11.87 6.00
C SER A 238 7.10 10.84 6.44
N CYS A 239 7.56 9.75 7.05
CA CYS A 239 6.71 8.67 7.54
C CYS A 239 6.45 8.73 9.05
N GLY A 240 7.02 9.67 9.77
CA GLY A 240 6.84 9.79 11.23
C GLY A 240 5.41 10.08 11.69
N SER A 241 4.51 10.46 10.77
CA SER A 241 3.07 10.62 11.06
C SER A 241 2.26 9.33 10.96
N TYR A 242 2.84 8.23 10.48
CA TYR A 242 2.17 6.94 10.48
C TYR A 242 2.25 6.30 11.88
N HIS A 243 1.18 5.66 12.31
CA HIS A 243 1.20 4.88 13.54
C HIS A 243 2.31 3.84 13.51
N ASN A 244 3.05 3.67 14.60
CA ASN A 244 4.14 2.71 14.76
C ASN A 244 5.32 2.89 13.77
N MET A 245 5.55 4.11 13.25
CA MET A 245 6.73 4.44 12.44
C MET A 245 7.69 5.35 13.20
N PRO A 246 9.01 5.10 13.16
CA PRO A 246 10.00 6.04 13.65
C PRO A 246 9.94 7.39 12.93
N ALA A 247 10.25 8.47 13.65
CA ALA A 247 10.17 9.84 13.11
C ALA A 247 11.19 10.10 11.98
N ASP A 248 12.32 9.38 11.99
CA ASP A 248 13.42 9.44 11.04
C ASP A 248 13.26 8.50 9.84
N CYS A 249 12.04 7.99 9.62
CA CYS A 249 11.68 7.21 8.43
C CYS A 249 11.10 8.09 7.34
N TYR A 250 11.53 7.82 6.11
CA TYR A 250 11.09 8.54 4.91
C TYR A 250 10.73 7.56 3.80
N ARG A 251 9.82 7.98 2.91
CA ARG A 251 9.44 7.24 1.72
C ARG A 251 9.74 8.07 0.47
N ILE A 252 10.39 7.46 -0.51
CA ILE A 252 10.67 8.02 -1.83
C ILE A 252 9.98 7.20 -2.91
N ALA A 253 9.60 7.85 -3.99
CA ALA A 253 9.11 7.17 -5.19
C ALA A 253 10.29 6.66 -6.02
N VAL A 254 10.12 5.51 -6.64
CA VAL A 254 11.00 5.03 -7.70
C VAL A 254 10.60 5.73 -9.00
N LYS A 255 11.50 6.51 -9.58
CA LYS A 255 11.26 7.32 -10.78
C LYS A 255 12.21 6.93 -11.92
N GLN A 256 12.30 7.77 -12.95
CA GLN A 256 13.30 7.60 -13.99
C GLN A 256 14.70 7.84 -13.44
N HIS A 257 15.71 7.23 -14.06
CA HIS A 257 17.09 7.25 -13.59
C HIS A 257 17.61 8.66 -13.29
N ALA A 258 17.42 9.60 -14.21
CA ALA A 258 17.86 10.99 -14.03
C ALA A 258 17.24 11.66 -12.77
N ASP A 259 15.95 11.41 -12.48
CA ASP A 259 15.31 11.93 -11.28
C ASP A 259 15.88 11.28 -10.01
N ASN A 260 16.16 9.98 -10.06
CA ASN A 260 16.72 9.22 -8.94
C ASN A 260 18.17 9.68 -8.66
N GLU A 261 18.98 9.90 -9.69
CA GLU A 261 20.35 10.46 -9.53
C GLU A 261 20.33 11.85 -8.88
N VAL A 262 19.41 12.73 -9.30
CA VAL A 262 19.25 14.05 -8.68
C VAL A 262 18.93 13.93 -7.21
N LEU A 263 18.00 13.03 -6.83
CA LEU A 263 17.67 12.76 -5.43
C LEU A 263 18.92 12.29 -4.65
N ILE A 264 19.61 11.27 -5.14
CA ILE A 264 20.75 10.64 -4.48
C ILE A 264 21.92 11.63 -4.32
N ASN A 265 22.23 12.40 -5.34
CA ASN A 265 23.30 13.40 -5.28
C ASN A 265 23.03 14.48 -4.22
N ASN A 266 21.79 14.97 -4.12
CA ASN A 266 21.41 15.91 -3.08
C ASN A 266 21.41 15.26 -1.68
N MET A 267 20.96 14.01 -1.56
CA MET A 267 21.01 13.30 -0.28
C MET A 267 22.45 13.11 0.21
N ARG A 268 23.37 12.71 -0.67
CA ARG A 268 24.81 12.57 -0.34
C ARG A 268 25.40 13.89 0.16
N GLN A 269 25.08 14.99 -0.51
CA GLN A 269 25.53 16.33 -0.12
C GLN A 269 25.00 16.75 1.26
N ILE A 270 23.69 16.54 1.52
CA ILE A 270 23.04 16.88 2.79
C ILE A 270 23.57 15.99 3.93
N LEU A 271 23.79 14.72 3.66
CA LEU A 271 24.28 13.75 4.65
C LEU A 271 25.82 13.77 4.80
N GLU A 272 26.52 14.55 3.98
CA GLU A 272 27.99 14.66 3.99
C GLU A 272 28.69 13.29 3.85
N VAL A 273 28.27 12.49 2.88
CA VAL A 273 28.78 11.13 2.61
C VAL A 273 29.01 10.91 1.12
#